data_c1daa12a488b6f0304a6c8484363879d
#
_entry.id   c1daa12a488b6f0304a6c8484363879d
#
_cell.length_a   1.000
_cell.length_b   1.000
_cell.length_c   1.000
_cell.angle_alpha   90.00
_cell.angle_beta   90.00
_cell.angle_gamma   90.00
#
_symmetry.space_group_name_H-M   'P 1'
#
loop_
_entity.id
_entity.type
_entity.pdbx_description
1 polymer ?
#
loop_
_entity_poly.entity_id
_entity_poly.type
_entity_poly.pdbx_seq_one_letter_code
_entity_poly.pdbx_strand_id
1 'polypeptide(L)' 'MNKHVYVLRYCLPHCSSEFERTFSTESEARALLLKLKTAGNADRIRLDEVTHLDI' A
#
# COMPACT_ATOMS: atom_id res chain seq x y z
N MET A 1 7.68 -19.42 -10.88
CA MET A 1 7.99 -18.86 -9.56
C MET A 1 6.86 -17.97 -9.05
N ASN A 2 6.64 -17.96 -7.75
CA ASN A 2 5.64 -17.09 -7.16
C ASN A 2 6.27 -15.74 -6.86
N LYS A 3 5.55 -14.70 -7.23
CA LYS A 3 6.00 -13.34 -6.99
C LYS A 3 5.06 -12.68 -5.98
N HIS A 4 5.62 -12.17 -4.90
CA HIS A 4 4.85 -11.46 -3.88
C HIS A 4 4.87 -9.97 -4.18
N VAL A 5 3.69 -9.39 -4.15
CA VAL A 5 3.51 -7.96 -4.37
C VAL A 5 2.67 -7.41 -3.22
N TYR A 6 3.07 -6.26 -2.72
CA TYR A 6 2.35 -5.61 -1.64
C TYR A 6 1.63 -4.40 -2.20
N VAL A 7 0.32 -4.36 -1.98
CA VAL A 7 -0.53 -3.27 -2.48
C VAL A 7 -1.00 -2.45 -1.30
N LEU A 8 -0.68 -1.18 -1.31
CA LEU A 8 -1.09 -0.24 -0.28
C LEU A 8 -2.18 0.66 -0.83
N ARG A 9 -3.36 0.63 -0.19
CA ARG A 9 -4.49 1.45 -0.58
C ARG A 9 -4.80 2.45 0.51
N TYR A 10 -5.06 3.67 0.12
CA TYR A 10 -5.39 4.73 1.06
C TYR A 10 -6.22 5.82 0.41
N CYS A 11 -6.90 6.60 1.23
CA CYS A 11 -7.66 7.76 0.77
C CYS A 11 -7.10 9.01 1.42
N LEU A 12 -7.10 10.10 0.68
CA LEU A 12 -6.69 11.39 1.23
C LEU A 12 -7.89 12.06 1.92
N PRO A 13 -7.67 12.81 3.01
CA PRO A 13 -8.78 13.43 3.75
C PRO A 13 -9.64 14.40 2.94
N HIS A 14 -9.06 15.03 1.94
CA HIS A 14 -9.76 16.01 1.12
C HIS A 14 -10.18 15.49 -0.23
N CYS A 15 -9.95 14.21 -0.48
CA CYS A 15 -10.31 13.58 -1.75
C CYS A 15 -11.16 12.36 -1.49
N SER A 16 -12.18 12.17 -2.32
CA SER A 16 -12.99 10.96 -2.27
C SER A 16 -12.37 9.82 -3.06
N SER A 17 -11.23 10.09 -3.71
CA SER A 17 -10.55 9.10 -4.53
C SER A 17 -9.64 8.21 -3.69
N GLU A 18 -9.60 6.93 -4.06
CA GLU A 18 -8.71 5.98 -3.44
C GLU A 18 -7.43 5.88 -4.25
N PHE A 19 -6.30 5.89 -3.56
CA PHE A 19 -4.99 5.75 -4.18
C PHE A 19 -4.43 4.36 -3.91
N GLU A 20 -3.71 3.83 -4.87
CA GLU A 20 -3.12 2.51 -4.78
C GLU A 20 -1.65 2.57 -5.16
N ARG A 21 -0.81 1.95 -4.34
CA ARG A 21 0.62 1.84 -4.59
C ARG A 21 1.04 0.40 -4.50
N THR A 22 1.89 -0.03 -5.41
CA THR A 22 2.38 -1.39 -5.46
C THR A 22 3.87 -1.42 -5.15
N PHE A 23 4.26 -2.35 -4.30
CA PHE A 23 5.66 -2.49 -3.86
C PHE A 23 6.12 -3.93 -4.03
N SER A 24 7.41 -4.08 -4.32
CA SER A 24 8.02 -5.41 -4.46
C SER A 24 8.40 -6.01 -3.10
N THR A 25 8.63 -5.19 -2.10
CA THR A 25 9.05 -5.63 -0.78
C THR A 25 8.13 -5.09 0.30
N GLU A 26 8.01 -5.89 1.38
CA GLU A 26 7.21 -5.49 2.53
C GLU A 26 7.79 -4.25 3.22
N SER A 27 9.12 -4.17 3.28
CA SER A 27 9.78 -3.03 3.92
C SER A 27 9.39 -1.71 3.29
N GLU A 28 9.36 -1.66 1.97
CA GLU A 28 8.97 -0.46 1.25
C GLU A 28 7.51 -0.10 1.52
N ALA A 29 6.63 -1.10 1.49
CA ALA A 29 5.22 -0.89 1.74
C ALA A 29 4.98 -0.37 3.15
N ARG A 30 5.64 -0.97 4.14
CA ARG A 30 5.51 -0.56 5.52
C ARG A 30 6.09 0.82 5.78
N ALA A 31 7.16 1.17 5.08
CA ALA A 31 7.76 2.50 5.21
C ALA A 31 6.77 3.58 4.80
N LEU A 32 6.08 3.38 3.67
CA LEU A 32 5.08 4.33 3.22
C LEU A 32 3.87 4.33 4.17
N LEU A 33 3.45 3.14 4.61
CA LEU A 33 2.33 3.02 5.56
C LEU A 33 2.59 3.83 6.82
N LEU A 34 3.78 3.67 7.39
CA LEU A 34 4.16 4.40 8.60
C LEU A 34 4.21 5.91 8.35
N LYS A 35 4.74 6.29 7.21
CA LYS A 35 4.83 7.70 6.84
C LYS A 35 3.44 8.33 6.73
N LEU A 36 2.50 7.63 6.11
CA LEU A 36 1.13 8.11 5.96
C LEU A 36 0.44 8.22 7.33
N LYS A 37 0.63 7.24 8.19
CA LYS A 37 0.04 7.26 9.52
C LYS A 37 0.61 8.37 10.39
N THR A 38 1.92 8.57 10.34
CA THR A 38 2.59 9.58 11.14
C THR A 38 2.22 10.98 10.69
N ALA A 39 2.11 11.17 9.39
CA ALA A 39 1.75 12.48 8.82
C ALA A 39 0.28 12.82 8.98
N GLY A 40 -0.57 11.81 9.19
CA GLY A 40 -1.99 12.02 9.29
C GLY A 40 -2.65 12.48 8.00
N ASN A 41 -1.99 12.22 6.88
CA ASN A 41 -2.44 12.70 5.57
C ASN A 41 -3.28 11.69 4.79
N ALA A 42 -3.61 10.57 5.41
CA ALA A 42 -4.38 9.54 4.72
C ALA A 42 -5.33 8.83 5.67
N ASP A 43 -6.48 8.46 5.15
CA ASP A 43 -7.49 7.68 5.85
C ASP A 43 -7.64 6.32 5.19
N ARG A 44 -8.19 5.37 5.95
CA ARG A 44 -8.52 4.02 5.45
C ARG A 44 -7.33 3.35 4.78
N ILE A 45 -6.21 3.39 5.47
CA ILE A 45 -4.97 2.77 4.97
C ILE A 45 -5.08 1.26 5.09
N ARG A 46 -4.89 0.57 3.97
CA ARG A 46 -4.92 -0.89 3.91
C ARG A 46 -3.69 -1.40 3.20
N LEU A 47 -3.08 -2.44 3.77
CA LEU A 47 -1.95 -3.11 3.15
C LEU A 47 -2.35 -4.54 2.86
N ASP A 48 -2.36 -4.91 1.59
CA ASP A 48 -2.70 -6.24 1.15
C ASP A 48 -1.48 -6.92 0.53
N GLU A 49 -1.37 -8.22 0.76
CA GLU A 49 -0.34 -9.03 0.13
C GLU A 49 -0.98 -9.84 -0.97
N VAL A 50 -0.43 -9.72 -2.18
CA VAL A 50 -0.93 -10.44 -3.35
C VAL A 50 0.18 -11.33 -3.89
N THR A 51 -0.15 -12.57 -4.16
CA THR A 51 0.80 -13.51 -4.75
C THR A 51 0.43 -13.74 -6.20
N HIS A 52 1.37 -13.48 -7.08
CA HIS A 52 1.21 -13.75 -8.50
C HIS A 52 1.97 -15.00 -8.89
N LEU A 53 1.32 -15.83 -9.67
CA LEU A 53 1.98 -16.98 -10.26
C LEU A 53 2.63 -16.54 -11.56
N ASP A 54 3.94 -16.65 -11.60
CA ASP A 54 4.70 -16.32 -12.78
C ASP A 54 5.05 -17.64 -13.48
N ILE A 55 4.38 -17.90 -14.57
CA ILE A 55 4.56 -19.14 -15.32
C ILE A 55 5.54 -18.96 -16.45
#